data_956f602c5014dbc1cc8af5c71e03ad50
#
_entry.id   956f602c5014dbc1cc8af5c71e03ad50
#
_cell.length_a   1.000
_cell.length_b   1.000
_cell.length_c   1.000
_cell.angle_alpha   90.00
_cell.angle_beta   90.00
_cell.angle_gamma   90.00
#
_symmetry.space_group_name_H-M   'P 1'
#
loop_
_entity.id
_entity.type
_entity.pdbx_description
1 polymer ?
#
loop_
_entity_poly.entity_id
_entity_poly.type
_entity_poly.pdbx_seq_one_letter_code
_entity_poly.pdbx_strand_id
1 'polypeptide(L)'
;GRTNVPFHSRRNPKWGEPTPIGGFYTQEDIREIVAYAADRQIEVIPEIDVPAHSNAALAAYPQLACPVVKDFIGVLPGLGGRNSEIIYCAGNDSVFTFLQDIFDEILTLFPSRYIHVGGDEARKTNWEKCPLCQKRMKKQHLTNEEDLQGYFMKRISDYLRKKGREVIGWDELTNSSFLPEESIILGWQGMGTAALKAAEKGHRFIMTPARIMYLIRYQGPQWFEPVTYFGNNTLKDVFDYEPVQKDWKPEYESLLMGIQACMWTEFCNKPEDVDYLLFPRLAALAEVAWTPTGTKDWSGFLKRMDIYNAHLAEKGIVYARSMYNIQQTVTPVNGHLEVN
;
A
#
# COMPACT_ATOMS: atom_id res chain seq x y z
N GLY A 1 -5.73 1.50 15.41
CA GLY A 1 -6.98 1.50 15.98
C GLY A 1 -8.27 1.37 15.34
N ARG A 2 -9.35 1.21 15.77
CA ARG A 2 -10.29 1.00 15.64
C ARG A 2 -11.33 0.61 15.59
N THR A 3 -12.13 0.31 15.43
CA THR A 3 -12.90 0.02 14.75
C THR A 3 -14.30 -0.16 15.02
N ASN A 4 -14.88 0.01 16.18
CA ASN A 4 -16.29 0.09 16.52
C ASN A 4 -16.92 1.44 16.21
N VAL A 5 -16.14 2.38 15.68
CA VAL A 5 -16.61 3.68 15.23
C VAL A 5 -16.98 3.59 13.76
N PRO A 6 -18.25 3.85 13.37
CA PRO A 6 -18.64 3.87 11.97
C PRO A 6 -17.73 4.80 11.15
N PHE A 7 -17.35 4.37 9.94
CA PHE A 7 -16.40 5.08 9.10
C PHE A 7 -16.73 6.58 8.92
N HIS A 8 -17.99 6.89 8.66
CA HIS A 8 -18.45 8.27 8.48
C HIS A 8 -18.39 9.13 9.77
N SER A 9 -18.31 8.50 10.93
CA SER A 9 -18.21 9.18 12.23
C SER A 9 -16.79 9.34 12.73
N ARG A 10 -15.81 8.79 12.01
CA ARG A 10 -14.39 8.87 12.37
C ARG A 10 -13.89 10.31 12.20
N ARG A 11 -13.22 10.82 13.20
CA ARG A 11 -12.66 12.18 13.25
C ARG A 11 -11.33 12.18 13.98
N ASN A 12 -10.63 13.29 13.90
CA ASN A 12 -9.44 13.51 14.72
C ASN A 12 -9.80 13.40 16.20
N PRO A 13 -9.06 12.63 17.01
CA PRO A 13 -9.23 12.60 18.44
C PRO A 13 -8.89 13.98 19.04
N LYS A 14 -9.51 14.31 20.16
CA LYS A 14 -9.15 15.46 20.98
C LYS A 14 -8.18 15.04 22.07
N TRP A 15 -7.38 15.98 22.57
CA TRP A 15 -6.53 15.73 23.71
C TRP A 15 -7.33 15.20 24.90
N GLY A 16 -6.85 14.12 25.52
CA GLY A 16 -7.50 13.49 26.69
C GLY A 16 -8.67 12.55 26.35
N GLU A 17 -9.02 12.37 25.09
CA GLU A 17 -9.99 11.34 24.72
C GLU A 17 -9.42 9.94 24.96
N PRO A 18 -10.22 9.01 25.52
CA PRO A 18 -9.79 7.64 25.74
C PRO A 18 -9.48 6.95 24.42
N THR A 19 -8.41 6.14 24.39
CA THR A 19 -8.02 5.29 23.27
C THR A 19 -8.40 3.85 23.60
N PRO A 20 -9.63 3.41 23.32
CA PRO A 20 -10.15 2.12 23.76
C PRO A 20 -9.49 0.92 23.07
N ILE A 21 -8.81 1.15 21.95
CA ILE A 21 -8.16 0.12 21.16
C ILE A 21 -6.75 0.57 20.84
N GLY A 22 -5.81 -0.31 21.10
CA GLY A 22 -4.40 -0.12 20.80
C GLY A 22 -3.67 -1.44 20.89
N GLY A 23 -2.46 -1.46 20.35
CA GLY A 23 -1.59 -2.63 20.37
C GLY A 23 -0.40 -2.41 19.45
N PHE A 24 0.59 -3.28 19.60
CA PHE A 24 1.76 -3.33 18.74
C PHE A 24 2.29 -4.77 18.77
N TYR A 25 3.05 -5.12 17.75
CA TYR A 25 3.80 -6.37 17.74
C TYR A 25 5.07 -6.23 18.57
N THR A 26 5.33 -7.19 19.47
CA THR A 26 6.62 -7.29 20.14
C THR A 26 7.68 -7.79 19.14
N GLN A 27 8.94 -7.63 19.49
CA GLN A 27 10.02 -8.19 18.67
C GLN A 27 9.92 -9.71 18.54
N GLU A 28 9.39 -10.39 19.58
CA GLU A 28 9.19 -11.83 19.55
C GLU A 28 8.06 -12.24 18.60
N ASP A 29 6.94 -11.50 18.60
CA ASP A 29 5.87 -11.71 17.63
C ASP A 29 6.40 -11.57 16.19
N ILE A 30 7.25 -10.56 15.94
CA ILE A 30 7.86 -10.38 14.62
C ILE A 30 8.77 -11.55 14.26
N ARG A 31 9.60 -12.04 15.18
CA ARG A 31 10.46 -13.22 14.92
C ARG A 31 9.63 -14.45 14.59
N GLU A 32 8.54 -14.67 15.32
CA GLU A 32 7.60 -15.76 15.04
C GLU A 32 6.98 -15.64 13.65
N ILE A 33 6.48 -14.45 13.28
CA ILE A 33 5.90 -14.17 11.96
C ILE A 33 6.91 -14.45 10.85
N VAL A 34 8.13 -13.94 11.00
CA VAL A 34 9.21 -14.12 10.01
C VAL A 34 9.59 -15.59 9.87
N ALA A 35 9.74 -16.31 10.96
CA ALA A 35 10.03 -17.75 10.95
C ALA A 35 8.91 -18.55 10.30
N TYR A 36 7.65 -18.28 10.69
CA TYR A 36 6.48 -18.93 10.12
C TYR A 36 6.35 -18.74 8.60
N ALA A 37 6.66 -17.53 8.12
CA ALA A 37 6.67 -17.21 6.70
C ALA A 37 7.82 -17.93 5.96
N ALA A 38 9.01 -17.92 6.55
CA ALA A 38 10.20 -18.56 5.98
C ALA A 38 10.01 -20.09 5.78
N ASP A 39 9.37 -20.78 6.73
CA ASP A 39 9.00 -22.19 6.61
C ASP A 39 8.09 -22.46 5.40
N ARG A 40 7.44 -21.42 4.86
CA ARG A 40 6.55 -21.46 3.69
C ARG A 40 7.13 -20.83 2.45
N GLN A 41 8.43 -20.55 2.47
CA GLN A 41 9.16 -19.88 1.39
C GLN A 41 8.58 -18.48 1.06
N ILE A 42 8.09 -17.78 2.09
CA ILE A 42 7.57 -16.42 1.99
C ILE A 42 8.55 -15.48 2.68
N GLU A 43 9.02 -14.48 1.97
CA GLU A 43 9.85 -13.41 2.52
C GLU A 43 8.95 -12.31 3.10
N VAL A 44 9.21 -11.91 4.33
CA VAL A 44 8.51 -10.78 4.96
C VAL A 44 9.34 -9.52 4.78
N ILE A 45 8.82 -8.58 4.01
CA ILE A 45 9.44 -7.28 3.74
C ILE A 45 8.78 -6.23 4.65
N PRO A 46 9.52 -5.61 5.57
CA PRO A 46 8.94 -4.57 6.41
C PRO A 46 8.74 -3.27 5.64
N GLU A 47 7.65 -2.57 5.93
CA GLU A 47 7.40 -1.21 5.45
C GLU A 47 7.42 -0.22 6.61
N ILE A 48 8.28 0.79 6.51
CA ILE A 48 8.34 1.97 7.39
C ILE A 48 8.07 3.17 6.49
N ASP A 49 6.82 3.53 6.40
CA ASP A 49 6.37 4.57 5.48
C ASP A 49 6.78 5.97 5.95
N VAL A 50 7.44 6.68 5.05
CA VAL A 50 7.96 8.04 5.25
C VAL A 50 7.92 8.83 3.93
N PRO A 51 7.81 10.15 3.97
CA PRO A 51 7.64 11.04 5.12
C PRO A 51 6.19 11.17 5.60
N ALA A 52 5.22 10.71 4.80
CA ALA A 52 3.80 10.70 5.12
C ALA A 52 3.42 9.45 5.93
N HIS A 53 2.13 9.22 6.13
CA HIS A 53 1.57 8.12 6.93
C HIS A 53 2.21 7.93 8.32
N SER A 54 2.91 8.97 8.78
CA SER A 54 3.72 9.02 10.00
C SER A 54 2.97 9.63 11.20
N ASN A 55 1.65 9.82 11.08
CA ASN A 55 0.86 10.53 12.06
C ASN A 55 0.92 9.91 13.47
N ALA A 56 0.94 8.57 13.57
CA ALA A 56 1.07 7.87 14.84
C ALA A 56 2.44 8.17 15.53
N ALA A 57 3.51 8.14 14.75
CA ALA A 57 4.84 8.48 15.25
C ALA A 57 4.92 9.96 15.67
N LEU A 58 4.35 10.87 14.87
CA LEU A 58 4.34 12.30 15.17
C LEU A 58 3.40 12.65 16.34
N ALA A 59 2.38 11.86 16.62
CA ALA A 59 1.59 12.00 17.82
C ALA A 59 2.40 11.67 19.09
N ALA A 60 3.29 10.68 19.00
CA ALA A 60 4.20 10.30 20.09
C ALA A 60 5.42 11.21 20.19
N TYR A 61 5.93 11.70 19.06
CA TYR A 61 7.15 12.52 18.93
C TYR A 61 6.89 13.80 18.14
N PRO A 62 6.05 14.73 18.64
CA PRO A 62 5.61 15.91 17.88
C PRO A 62 6.75 16.86 17.48
N GLN A 63 7.90 16.79 18.16
CA GLN A 63 9.10 17.56 17.81
C GLN A 63 9.74 17.15 16.48
N LEU A 64 9.32 16.03 15.88
CA LEU A 64 9.78 15.58 14.58
C LEU A 64 8.92 16.13 13.42
N ALA A 65 7.77 16.74 13.72
CA ALA A 65 6.97 17.49 12.76
C ALA A 65 7.61 18.85 12.45
N CYS A 66 7.13 19.50 11.38
CA CYS A 66 7.55 20.88 11.10
C CYS A 66 7.12 21.83 12.22
N PRO A 67 7.98 22.78 12.65
CA PRO A 67 7.67 23.69 13.76
C PRO A 67 6.50 24.66 13.48
N VAL A 68 6.01 24.69 12.25
CA VAL A 68 4.78 25.43 11.86
C VAL A 68 3.50 24.71 12.28
N VAL A 69 3.55 23.41 12.55
CA VAL A 69 2.44 22.64 13.12
C VAL A 69 2.34 22.96 14.59
N LYS A 70 1.30 23.68 15.00
CA LYS A 70 1.08 24.13 16.37
C LYS A 70 -0.03 23.37 17.08
N ASP A 71 -0.91 22.76 16.32
CA ASP A 71 -2.06 22.03 16.85
C ASP A 71 -1.64 20.66 17.38
N PHE A 72 -2.48 20.12 18.24
CA PHE A 72 -2.33 18.76 18.74
C PHE A 72 -2.37 17.73 17.59
N ILE A 73 -1.37 16.87 17.56
CA ILE A 73 -1.27 15.78 16.59
C ILE A 73 -1.91 14.53 17.20
N GLY A 74 -3.10 14.19 16.75
CA GLY A 74 -3.79 12.96 17.14
C GLY A 74 -3.67 11.87 16.09
N VAL A 75 -3.82 10.61 16.51
CA VAL A 75 -3.86 9.47 15.60
C VAL A 75 -5.27 9.34 15.02
N LEU A 76 -5.38 9.35 13.69
CA LEU A 76 -6.65 9.17 13.00
C LEU A 76 -7.03 7.70 12.91
N PRO A 77 -8.23 7.31 13.32
CA PRO A 77 -8.73 5.96 13.09
C PRO A 77 -9.19 5.80 11.63
N GLY A 78 -8.31 5.28 10.79
CA GLY A 78 -8.67 4.76 9.48
C GLY A 78 -9.08 5.78 8.40
N LEU A 79 -8.43 6.94 8.31
CA LEU A 79 -8.60 7.87 7.20
C LEU A 79 -7.26 8.55 6.90
N GLY A 80 -6.31 7.80 6.38
CA GLY A 80 -4.96 8.26 6.12
C GLY A 80 -4.86 9.61 5.40
N GLY A 81 -5.68 9.83 4.38
CA GLY A 81 -5.56 10.98 3.49
C GLY A 81 -5.84 12.36 4.12
N ARG A 82 -6.55 12.46 5.25
CA ARG A 82 -6.91 13.78 5.82
C ARG A 82 -5.78 14.45 6.61
N ASN A 83 -4.79 13.69 7.09
CA ASN A 83 -3.65 14.22 7.85
C ASN A 83 -2.33 14.10 7.09
N SER A 84 -2.37 13.87 5.80
CA SER A 84 -1.18 13.76 4.95
C SER A 84 -0.34 15.05 4.89
N GLU A 85 -0.84 16.16 5.44
CA GLU A 85 -0.08 17.40 5.62
C GLU A 85 0.85 17.38 6.84
N ILE A 86 0.57 16.53 7.85
CA ILE A 86 1.38 16.40 9.05
C ILE A 86 2.35 15.24 8.83
N ILE A 87 3.49 15.57 8.27
CA ILE A 87 4.53 14.63 7.85
C ILE A 87 5.85 14.99 8.55
N TYR A 88 6.82 14.08 8.51
CA TYR A 88 8.15 14.36 9.07
C TYR A 88 8.76 15.63 8.48
N CYS A 89 9.43 16.40 9.32
CA CYS A 89 10.12 17.61 8.90
C CYS A 89 11.43 17.30 8.16
N ALA A 90 11.45 17.47 6.85
CA ALA A 90 12.64 17.20 6.03
C ALA A 90 13.82 18.12 6.31
N GLY A 91 13.59 19.26 6.97
CA GLY A 91 14.61 20.20 7.39
C GLY A 91 15.25 19.86 8.75
N ASN A 92 14.69 18.94 9.53
CA ASN A 92 15.13 18.58 10.87
C ASN A 92 16.01 17.32 10.83
N ASP A 93 17.28 17.44 11.17
CA ASP A 93 18.20 16.30 11.17
C ASP A 93 17.87 15.23 12.23
N SER A 94 17.21 15.60 13.34
CA SER A 94 16.75 14.64 14.35
C SER A 94 15.74 13.62 13.79
N VAL A 95 15.00 13.96 12.73
CA VAL A 95 14.12 13.01 12.03
C VAL A 95 14.94 11.86 11.45
N PHE A 96 16.06 12.16 10.81
CA PHE A 96 16.90 11.13 10.20
C PHE A 96 17.58 10.25 11.25
N THR A 97 18.05 10.84 12.36
CA THR A 97 18.60 10.05 13.47
C THR A 97 17.54 9.11 14.04
N PHE A 98 16.34 9.61 14.31
CA PHE A 98 15.22 8.81 14.80
C PHE A 98 14.86 7.66 13.86
N LEU A 99 14.78 7.93 12.55
CA LEU A 99 14.49 6.89 11.55
C LEU A 99 15.63 5.88 11.43
N GLN A 100 16.88 6.31 11.55
CA GLN A 100 18.03 5.40 11.55
C GLN A 100 17.99 4.44 12.74
N ASP A 101 17.64 4.92 13.93
CA ASP A 101 17.48 4.08 15.12
C ASP A 101 16.35 3.03 14.92
N ILE A 102 15.23 3.44 14.31
CA ILE A 102 14.15 2.52 13.95
C ILE A 102 14.64 1.48 12.93
N PHE A 103 15.30 1.91 11.87
CA PHE A 103 15.80 0.97 10.85
C PHE A 103 16.84 0.01 11.44
N ASP A 104 17.71 0.46 12.34
CA ASP A 104 18.68 -0.43 12.98
C ASP A 104 17.98 -1.53 13.80
N GLU A 105 16.88 -1.25 14.48
CA GLU A 105 16.07 -2.26 15.15
C GLU A 105 15.39 -3.21 14.12
N ILE A 106 14.73 -2.67 13.10
CA ILE A 106 14.06 -3.44 12.06
C ILE A 106 15.02 -4.40 11.34
N LEU A 107 16.23 -3.95 11.06
CA LEU A 107 17.24 -4.78 10.38
C LEU A 107 17.70 -6.00 11.20
N THR A 108 17.50 -6.00 12.50
CA THR A 108 17.77 -7.16 13.37
C THR A 108 16.64 -8.20 13.35
N LEU A 109 15.44 -7.78 12.98
CA LEU A 109 14.23 -8.60 13.02
C LEU A 109 13.89 -9.20 11.64
N PHE A 110 14.15 -8.45 10.57
CA PHE A 110 13.79 -8.85 9.21
C PHE A 110 15.04 -9.16 8.39
N PRO A 111 15.23 -10.43 7.99
CA PRO A 111 16.37 -10.84 7.18
C PRO A 111 16.26 -10.40 5.71
N SER A 112 15.10 -9.91 5.29
CA SER A 112 14.83 -9.50 3.92
C SER A 112 15.90 -8.56 3.38
N ARG A 113 16.31 -8.81 2.15
CA ARG A 113 17.17 -7.88 1.41
C ARG A 113 16.48 -6.55 1.18
N TYR A 114 15.16 -6.53 1.16
CA TYR A 114 14.34 -5.39 0.81
C TYR A 114 13.76 -4.71 2.05
N ILE A 115 13.71 -3.39 2.00
CA ILE A 115 12.98 -2.54 2.97
C ILE A 115 12.08 -1.59 2.18
N HIS A 116 10.79 -1.62 2.46
CA HIS A 116 9.86 -0.67 1.88
C HIS A 116 9.83 0.60 2.72
N VAL A 117 9.97 1.75 2.07
CA VAL A 117 10.09 3.06 2.74
C VAL A 117 8.93 4.00 2.42
N GLY A 118 7.88 3.51 1.77
CA GLY A 118 6.70 4.30 1.42
C GLY A 118 6.97 5.35 0.35
N GLY A 119 6.71 6.60 0.68
CA GLY A 119 6.94 7.75 -0.20
C GLY A 119 5.69 8.35 -0.80
N ASP A 120 4.52 7.75 -0.53
CA ASP A 120 3.23 8.13 -1.09
C ASP A 120 2.53 9.25 -0.30
N GLU A 121 1.59 9.88 -0.98
CA GLU A 121 0.61 10.83 -0.45
C GLU A 121 1.17 11.97 0.43
N ALA A 122 2.46 12.27 0.33
CA ALA A 122 3.10 13.32 1.12
C ALA A 122 2.68 14.72 0.65
N ARG A 123 1.77 15.37 1.38
CA ARG A 123 1.40 16.76 1.13
C ARG A 123 2.40 17.72 1.74
N LYS A 124 2.99 18.57 0.92
CA LYS A 124 4.12 19.43 1.28
C LYS A 124 3.73 20.80 1.85
N THR A 125 2.45 21.07 2.08
CA THR A 125 1.93 22.38 2.55
C THR A 125 2.68 22.93 3.78
N ASN A 126 3.04 22.04 4.71
CA ASN A 126 3.82 22.44 5.88
C ASN A 126 5.32 22.64 5.55
N TRP A 127 5.87 21.92 4.60
CA TRP A 127 7.25 22.11 4.17
C TRP A 127 7.46 23.46 3.47
N GLU A 128 6.49 23.90 2.65
CA GLU A 128 6.50 25.21 1.98
C GLU A 128 6.64 26.37 2.99
N LYS A 129 6.01 26.25 4.13
CA LYS A 129 5.99 27.26 5.20
C LYS A 129 7.09 27.07 6.25
N CYS A 130 7.72 25.91 6.28
CA CYS A 130 8.66 25.53 7.33
C CYS A 130 10.04 26.15 7.11
N PRO A 131 10.53 27.01 8.03
CA PRO A 131 11.84 27.63 7.87
C PRO A 131 13.01 26.65 7.83
N LEU A 132 12.87 25.47 8.49
CA LEU A 132 13.90 24.42 8.45
C LEU A 132 13.94 23.73 7.09
N CYS A 133 12.76 23.41 6.51
CA CYS A 133 12.66 22.82 5.18
C CYS A 133 13.18 23.77 4.11
N GLN A 134 12.76 25.05 4.15
CA GLN A 134 13.22 26.06 3.20
C GLN A 134 14.73 26.34 3.29
N LYS A 135 15.29 26.33 4.53
CA LYS A 135 16.74 26.40 4.74
C LYS A 135 17.46 25.18 4.14
N ARG A 136 16.87 23.97 4.30
CA ARG A 136 17.40 22.73 3.74
C ARG A 136 17.42 22.80 2.21
N MET A 137 16.31 23.22 1.59
CA MET A 137 16.21 23.37 0.15
C MET A 137 17.29 24.31 -0.40
N LYS A 138 17.45 25.49 0.20
CA LYS A 138 18.51 26.42 -0.18
C LYS A 138 19.91 25.82 -0.07
N LYS A 139 20.19 25.12 1.05
CA LYS A 139 21.49 24.50 1.31
C LYS A 139 21.83 23.37 0.33
N GLN A 140 20.80 22.64 -0.13
CA GLN A 140 20.95 21.49 -1.04
C GLN A 140 20.68 21.83 -2.49
N HIS A 141 20.42 23.11 -2.81
CA HIS A 141 20.08 23.58 -4.17
C HIS A 141 18.88 22.87 -4.79
N LEU A 142 17.86 22.55 -3.95
CA LEU A 142 16.62 21.92 -4.39
C LEU A 142 15.65 22.96 -4.92
N THR A 143 14.93 22.63 -6.00
CA THR A 143 14.09 23.60 -6.73
C THR A 143 12.66 23.68 -6.20
N ASN A 144 12.16 22.60 -5.62
CA ASN A 144 10.79 22.48 -5.12
C ASN A 144 10.69 21.42 -4.01
N GLU A 145 9.53 21.28 -3.42
CA GLU A 145 9.28 20.34 -2.32
C GLU A 145 9.24 18.87 -2.79
N GLU A 146 9.01 18.59 -4.07
CA GLU A 146 9.19 17.24 -4.62
C GLU A 146 10.67 16.83 -4.59
N ASP A 147 11.56 17.75 -4.95
CA ASP A 147 13.00 17.52 -4.82
C ASP A 147 13.44 17.40 -3.36
N LEU A 148 12.77 18.12 -2.44
CA LEU A 148 13.02 17.95 -1.01
C LEU A 148 12.59 16.57 -0.52
N GLN A 149 11.48 16.02 -1.03
CA GLN A 149 11.09 14.64 -0.76
C GLN A 149 12.11 13.66 -1.34
N GLY A 150 12.53 13.85 -2.58
CA GLY A 150 13.59 13.04 -3.18
C GLY A 150 14.88 13.04 -2.37
N TYR A 151 15.31 14.21 -1.88
CA TYR A 151 16.45 14.32 -0.98
C TYR A 151 16.23 13.56 0.34
N PHE A 152 15.03 13.66 0.92
CA PHE A 152 14.66 12.93 2.14
C PHE A 152 14.78 11.41 1.91
N MET A 153 14.14 10.92 0.86
CA MET A 153 14.14 9.50 0.50
C MET A 153 15.56 9.01 0.15
N LYS A 154 16.34 9.83 -0.55
CA LYS A 154 17.74 9.49 -0.86
C LYS A 154 18.57 9.31 0.40
N ARG A 155 18.43 10.16 1.41
CA ARG A 155 19.16 10.01 2.69
C ARG A 155 18.83 8.69 3.40
N ILE A 156 17.55 8.29 3.40
CA ILE A 156 17.10 7.01 3.96
C ILE A 156 17.68 5.85 3.15
N SER A 157 17.52 5.92 1.84
CA SER A 157 18.03 4.91 0.90
C SER A 157 19.53 4.69 1.02
N ASP A 158 20.31 5.78 1.07
CA ASP A 158 21.77 5.73 1.22
C ASP A 158 22.16 5.08 2.57
N TYR A 159 21.38 5.32 3.62
CA TYR A 159 21.59 4.68 4.91
C TYR A 159 21.36 3.17 4.85
N LEU A 160 20.21 2.75 4.30
CA LEU A 160 19.84 1.35 4.17
C LEU A 160 20.79 0.58 3.23
N ARG A 161 21.22 1.22 2.13
CA ARG A 161 22.19 0.64 1.20
C ARG A 161 23.54 0.38 1.87
N LYS A 162 24.03 1.27 2.74
CA LYS A 162 25.24 1.04 3.55
C LYS A 162 25.11 -0.14 4.50
N LYS A 163 23.89 -0.50 4.87
CA LYS A 163 23.57 -1.70 5.67
C LYS A 163 23.30 -2.94 4.80
N GLY A 164 23.54 -2.87 3.48
CA GLY A 164 23.36 -3.97 2.53
C GLY A 164 21.91 -4.25 2.15
N ARG A 165 21.02 -3.26 2.28
CA ARG A 165 19.60 -3.39 1.94
C ARG A 165 19.25 -2.61 0.68
N GLU A 166 18.28 -3.11 -0.09
CA GLU A 166 17.67 -2.42 -1.22
C GLU A 166 16.34 -1.80 -0.82
N VAL A 167 16.02 -0.67 -1.41
CA VAL A 167 14.83 0.10 -1.06
C VAL A 167 13.71 -0.15 -2.07
N ILE A 168 12.51 -0.35 -1.54
CA ILE A 168 11.25 -0.34 -2.29
C ILE A 168 10.47 0.93 -1.90
N GLY A 169 9.76 1.54 -2.83
CA GLY A 169 8.86 2.66 -2.53
C GLY A 169 7.77 2.83 -3.56
N TRP A 170 6.78 3.63 -3.23
CA TRP A 170 5.65 3.91 -4.08
C TRP A 170 6.03 4.82 -5.27
N ASP A 171 5.19 4.83 -6.30
CA ASP A 171 5.49 5.48 -7.58
C ASP A 171 5.63 7.01 -7.52
N GLU A 172 5.19 7.66 -6.43
CA GLU A 172 5.46 9.08 -6.18
C GLU A 172 6.95 9.42 -6.05
N LEU A 173 7.80 8.45 -5.72
CA LEU A 173 9.25 8.66 -5.73
C LEU A 173 9.75 9.12 -7.12
N THR A 174 9.02 8.78 -8.18
CA THR A 174 9.35 9.19 -9.55
C THR A 174 9.07 10.66 -9.86
N ASN A 175 8.35 11.37 -8.97
CA ASN A 175 8.03 12.79 -9.14
C ASN A 175 9.24 13.70 -8.89
N SER A 176 10.21 13.21 -8.13
CA SER A 176 11.46 13.93 -7.88
C SER A 176 12.52 13.67 -8.96
N SER A 177 13.39 14.63 -9.18
CA SER A 177 14.61 14.45 -9.96
C SER A 177 15.66 13.57 -9.22
N PHE A 178 15.48 13.35 -7.92
CA PHE A 178 16.39 12.60 -7.04
C PHE A 178 15.87 11.18 -6.72
N LEU A 179 15.44 10.44 -7.71
CA LEU A 179 15.07 9.04 -7.49
C LEU A 179 16.29 8.27 -6.95
N PRO A 180 16.19 7.61 -5.78
CA PRO A 180 17.31 6.88 -5.21
C PRO A 180 17.79 5.77 -6.14
N GLU A 181 19.11 5.64 -6.30
CA GLU A 181 19.71 4.59 -7.14
C GLU A 181 19.26 3.19 -6.69
N GLU A 182 19.06 2.30 -7.66
CA GLU A 182 18.67 0.90 -7.45
C GLU A 182 17.34 0.69 -6.70
N SER A 183 16.55 1.75 -6.46
CA SER A 183 15.23 1.59 -5.84
C SER A 183 14.29 0.80 -6.74
N ILE A 184 13.43 0.01 -6.11
CA ILE A 184 12.33 -0.71 -6.76
C ILE A 184 11.06 0.10 -6.57
N ILE A 185 10.30 0.31 -7.63
CA ILE A 185 9.12 1.19 -7.60
C ILE A 185 7.85 0.36 -7.70
N LEU A 186 6.93 0.59 -6.75
CA LEU A 186 5.58 0.01 -6.79
C LEU A 186 4.62 0.97 -7.51
N GLY A 187 4.11 0.54 -8.65
CA GLY A 187 3.12 1.29 -9.42
C GLY A 187 1.71 1.04 -8.92
N TRP A 188 1.16 1.98 -8.16
CA TRP A 188 -0.17 1.82 -7.54
C TRP A 188 -1.22 2.79 -8.08
N GLN A 189 -0.86 4.00 -8.46
CA GLN A 189 -1.83 5.03 -8.84
C GLN A 189 -2.64 4.62 -10.08
N GLY A 190 -3.95 4.54 -9.91
CA GLY A 190 -4.87 4.13 -10.96
C GLY A 190 -4.59 2.73 -11.50
N MET A 191 -3.96 2.64 -12.67
CA MET A 191 -3.49 1.40 -13.29
C MET A 191 -1.98 1.13 -13.08
N GLY A 192 -1.33 1.91 -12.21
CA GLY A 192 0.08 1.73 -11.86
C GLY A 192 1.07 2.24 -12.91
N THR A 193 0.61 2.98 -13.90
CA THR A 193 1.44 3.41 -15.06
C THR A 193 2.59 4.35 -14.68
N ALA A 194 2.52 4.99 -13.50
CA ALA A 194 3.61 5.85 -13.02
C ALA A 194 4.93 5.09 -12.79
N ALA A 195 4.87 3.77 -12.52
CA ALA A 195 6.06 2.92 -12.43
C ALA A 195 6.88 2.87 -13.73
N LEU A 196 6.25 3.11 -14.88
CA LEU A 196 6.96 3.14 -16.17
C LEU A 196 7.97 4.28 -16.26
N LYS A 197 7.75 5.38 -15.53
CA LYS A 197 8.76 6.46 -15.41
C LYS A 197 10.05 5.98 -14.75
N ALA A 198 9.93 5.01 -13.82
CA ALA A 198 11.09 4.37 -13.21
C ALA A 198 11.75 3.39 -14.19
N ALA A 199 10.96 2.60 -14.92
CA ALA A 199 11.45 1.71 -15.97
C ALA A 199 12.22 2.46 -17.07
N GLU A 200 11.76 3.65 -17.45
CA GLU A 200 12.49 4.54 -18.40
C GLU A 200 13.91 4.92 -17.92
N LYS A 201 14.11 4.93 -16.62
CA LYS A 201 15.40 5.18 -15.97
C LYS A 201 16.17 3.89 -15.60
N GLY A 202 15.67 2.73 -16.01
CA GLY A 202 16.29 1.43 -15.74
C GLY A 202 16.02 0.85 -14.35
N HIS A 203 15.09 1.40 -13.58
CA HIS A 203 14.70 0.86 -12.29
C HIS A 203 13.75 -0.34 -12.43
N ARG A 204 13.94 -1.33 -11.57
CA ARG A 204 12.98 -2.44 -11.42
C ARG A 204 11.68 -1.92 -10.82
N PHE A 205 10.59 -2.58 -11.13
CA PHE A 205 9.29 -2.20 -10.61
C PHE A 205 8.35 -3.39 -10.36
N ILE A 206 7.32 -3.15 -9.58
CA ILE A 206 6.24 -4.10 -9.26
C ILE A 206 4.91 -3.41 -9.59
N MET A 207 3.99 -4.12 -10.23
CA MET A 207 2.66 -3.60 -10.53
C MET A 207 1.69 -3.94 -9.40
N THR A 208 1.09 -2.91 -8.83
CA THR A 208 0.05 -3.02 -7.79
C THR A 208 -1.08 -2.02 -8.02
N PRO A 209 -1.70 -2.01 -9.22
CA PRO A 209 -2.66 -0.99 -9.61
C PRO A 209 -3.87 -0.95 -8.66
N ALA A 210 -4.13 0.22 -8.07
CA ALA A 210 -5.17 0.40 -7.06
C ALA A 210 -6.58 0.07 -7.58
N ARG A 211 -6.80 0.18 -8.89
CA ARG A 211 -8.10 -0.17 -9.48
C ARG A 211 -8.38 -1.66 -9.47
N ILE A 212 -7.33 -2.49 -9.54
CA ILE A 212 -7.44 -3.94 -9.73
C ILE A 212 -6.89 -4.72 -8.53
N MET A 213 -5.75 -4.28 -7.97
CA MET A 213 -5.01 -5.04 -6.97
C MET A 213 -5.22 -4.55 -5.53
N TYR A 214 -6.02 -3.49 -5.30
CA TYR A 214 -6.45 -3.12 -3.96
C TYR A 214 -7.67 -3.96 -3.56
N LEU A 215 -7.40 -5.04 -2.83
CA LEU A 215 -8.42 -6.01 -2.41
C LEU A 215 -9.27 -5.51 -1.23
N ILE A 216 -9.54 -4.22 -1.21
CA ILE A 216 -10.35 -3.52 -0.22
C ILE A 216 -11.68 -3.01 -0.80
N ARG A 217 -12.00 -3.41 -2.02
CA ARG A 217 -13.21 -2.96 -2.73
C ARG A 217 -14.27 -4.04 -2.71
N TYR A 218 -15.50 -3.67 -3.05
CA TYR A 218 -16.62 -4.61 -3.18
C TYR A 218 -16.32 -5.67 -4.24
N GLN A 219 -16.62 -6.92 -3.94
CA GLN A 219 -16.43 -8.06 -4.84
C GLN A 219 -17.64 -8.34 -5.71
N GLY A 220 -18.75 -7.67 -5.43
CA GLY A 220 -20.03 -7.72 -6.14
C GLY A 220 -20.84 -6.45 -5.92
N PRO A 221 -22.15 -6.47 -6.20
CA PRO A 221 -23.00 -5.33 -5.94
C PRO A 221 -22.98 -4.93 -4.47
N GLN A 222 -22.64 -3.68 -4.18
CA GLN A 222 -22.40 -3.17 -2.82
C GLN A 222 -23.56 -3.39 -1.84
N TRP A 223 -24.77 -3.55 -2.34
CA TRP A 223 -25.97 -3.78 -1.51
C TRP A 223 -25.95 -5.14 -0.77
N PHE A 224 -25.16 -6.08 -1.25
CA PHE A 224 -25.04 -7.44 -0.73
C PHE A 224 -23.69 -7.71 -0.09
N GLU A 225 -22.82 -6.70 -0.05
CA GLU A 225 -21.46 -6.81 0.46
C GLU A 225 -21.30 -6.10 1.82
N PRO A 226 -20.42 -6.56 2.69
CA PRO A 226 -19.99 -5.79 3.85
C PRO A 226 -19.47 -4.42 3.44
N VAL A 227 -19.70 -3.40 4.28
CA VAL A 227 -19.21 -2.04 4.01
C VAL A 227 -17.69 -2.03 3.89
N THR A 228 -17.19 -1.55 2.77
CA THR A 228 -15.78 -1.42 2.50
C THR A 228 -15.48 -0.17 1.65
N TYR A 229 -14.29 -0.09 1.06
CA TYR A 229 -13.87 1.03 0.25
C TYR A 229 -14.67 1.10 -1.06
N PHE A 230 -14.88 2.31 -1.59
CA PHE A 230 -15.70 2.52 -2.77
C PHE A 230 -15.21 1.80 -4.03
N GLY A 231 -16.15 1.51 -4.94
CA GLY A 231 -15.89 0.86 -6.22
C GLY A 231 -15.86 -0.67 -6.13
N ASN A 232 -16.08 -1.29 -7.26
CA ASN A 232 -16.09 -2.75 -7.40
C ASN A 232 -14.74 -3.24 -7.94
N ASN A 233 -14.38 -4.42 -7.49
CA ASN A 233 -13.22 -5.17 -7.98
C ASN A 233 -13.55 -6.66 -7.82
N THR A 234 -14.11 -7.25 -8.86
CA THR A 234 -14.59 -8.63 -8.84
C THR A 234 -13.44 -9.63 -9.00
N LEU A 235 -13.73 -10.89 -8.73
CA LEU A 235 -12.81 -12.01 -9.04
C LEU A 235 -12.37 -11.98 -10.50
N LYS A 236 -13.31 -11.67 -11.40
CA LYS A 236 -13.05 -11.61 -12.85
C LYS A 236 -12.13 -10.45 -13.22
N ASP A 237 -12.31 -9.28 -12.59
CA ASP A 237 -11.45 -8.12 -12.84
C ASP A 237 -9.98 -8.42 -12.48
N VAL A 238 -9.75 -9.10 -11.34
CA VAL A 238 -8.40 -9.52 -10.96
C VAL A 238 -7.84 -10.55 -11.91
N PHE A 239 -8.64 -11.56 -12.29
CA PHE A 239 -8.22 -12.61 -13.23
C PHE A 239 -7.88 -12.05 -14.61
N ASP A 240 -8.65 -11.08 -15.10
CA ASP A 240 -8.46 -10.51 -16.46
C ASP A 240 -7.27 -9.56 -16.54
N TYR A 241 -6.72 -9.14 -15.41
CA TYR A 241 -5.57 -8.25 -15.43
C TYR A 241 -4.37 -8.89 -16.14
N GLU A 242 -3.77 -8.13 -17.04
CA GLU A 242 -2.49 -8.48 -17.69
C GLU A 242 -1.40 -7.55 -17.18
N PRO A 243 -0.38 -8.07 -16.48
CA PRO A 243 0.69 -7.24 -15.92
C PRO A 243 1.49 -6.49 -16.97
N VAL A 244 1.80 -7.17 -18.08
CA VAL A 244 2.51 -6.59 -19.22
C VAL A 244 1.51 -6.05 -20.22
N GLN A 245 1.51 -4.75 -20.43
CA GLN A 245 0.60 -4.10 -21.38
C GLN A 245 1.18 -4.14 -22.80
N LYS A 246 0.31 -4.24 -23.81
CA LYS A 246 0.71 -4.40 -25.23
C LYS A 246 1.50 -3.22 -25.79
N ASP A 247 1.35 -2.04 -25.20
CA ASP A 247 2.00 -0.79 -25.61
C ASP A 247 3.31 -0.52 -24.88
N TRP A 248 3.74 -1.45 -24.01
CA TRP A 248 5.02 -1.30 -23.32
C TRP A 248 6.20 -1.53 -24.27
N LYS A 249 7.29 -0.81 -24.01
CA LYS A 249 8.57 -1.12 -24.64
C LYS A 249 9.07 -2.48 -24.14
N PRO A 250 9.64 -3.32 -25.02
CA PRO A 250 10.09 -4.68 -24.63
C PRO A 250 11.05 -4.72 -23.44
N GLU A 251 11.90 -3.70 -23.31
CA GLU A 251 12.85 -3.59 -22.21
C GLU A 251 12.18 -3.45 -20.82
N TYR A 252 10.94 -2.95 -20.75
CA TYR A 252 10.25 -2.79 -19.48
C TYR A 252 9.83 -4.12 -18.87
N GLU A 253 9.53 -5.12 -19.70
CA GLU A 253 9.17 -6.46 -19.22
C GLU A 253 10.34 -7.07 -18.41
N SER A 254 11.57 -6.86 -18.81
CA SER A 254 12.77 -7.38 -18.10
C SER A 254 12.98 -6.69 -16.73
N LEU A 255 12.39 -5.52 -16.50
CA LEU A 255 12.47 -4.77 -15.26
C LEU A 255 11.28 -5.04 -14.33
N LEU A 256 10.21 -5.65 -14.84
CA LEU A 256 9.05 -6.04 -14.06
C LEU A 256 9.40 -7.23 -13.16
N MET A 257 9.36 -7.03 -11.85
CA MET A 257 9.61 -8.09 -10.86
C MET A 257 8.39 -8.97 -10.60
N GLY A 258 7.19 -8.45 -10.85
CA GLY A 258 5.94 -9.16 -10.61
C GLY A 258 4.78 -8.24 -10.29
N ILE A 259 3.76 -8.80 -9.65
CA ILE A 259 2.54 -8.10 -9.23
C ILE A 259 2.32 -8.25 -7.73
N GLN A 260 1.63 -7.28 -7.15
CA GLN A 260 1.27 -7.27 -5.74
C GLN A 260 -0.18 -6.85 -5.56
N ALA A 261 -0.87 -7.44 -4.58
CA ALA A 261 -2.13 -6.89 -4.07
C ALA A 261 -1.91 -6.16 -2.76
N CYS A 262 -2.74 -5.15 -2.51
CA CYS A 262 -2.77 -4.40 -1.25
C CYS A 262 -4.07 -4.70 -0.50
N MET A 263 -3.92 -4.90 0.81
CA MET A 263 -5.03 -5.10 1.75
C MET A 263 -4.91 -4.08 2.87
N TRP A 264 -5.62 -2.95 2.73
CA TRP A 264 -5.70 -1.90 3.73
C TRP A 264 -6.86 -2.18 4.69
N THR A 265 -6.68 -1.89 5.97
CA THR A 265 -7.56 -2.40 7.04
C THR A 265 -8.55 -1.38 7.59
N GLU A 266 -8.81 -0.27 6.91
CA GLU A 266 -9.71 0.78 7.38
C GLU A 266 -11.12 0.29 7.68
N PHE A 267 -11.56 -0.78 7.01
CA PHE A 267 -12.88 -1.39 7.16
C PHE A 267 -12.85 -2.75 7.85
N CYS A 268 -11.68 -3.22 8.28
CA CYS A 268 -11.54 -4.50 8.95
C CYS A 268 -11.61 -4.32 10.48
N ASN A 269 -12.58 -4.97 11.11
CA ASN A 269 -12.76 -4.96 12.56
C ASN A 269 -12.27 -6.25 13.22
N LYS A 270 -12.17 -7.31 12.45
CA LYS A 270 -11.84 -8.67 12.89
C LYS A 270 -11.14 -9.44 11.75
N PRO A 271 -10.44 -10.53 12.06
CA PRO A 271 -9.71 -11.31 11.06
C PRO A 271 -10.58 -11.79 9.89
N GLU A 272 -11.84 -12.16 10.14
CA GLU A 272 -12.76 -12.65 9.11
C GLU A 272 -13.10 -11.57 8.07
N ASP A 273 -13.00 -10.29 8.43
CA ASP A 273 -13.18 -9.20 7.46
C ASP A 273 -12.00 -9.15 6.47
N VAL A 274 -10.79 -9.44 6.95
CA VAL A 274 -9.59 -9.57 6.12
C VAL A 274 -9.72 -10.77 5.18
N ASP A 275 -10.09 -11.93 5.71
CA ASP A 275 -10.31 -13.14 4.92
C ASP A 275 -11.34 -12.91 3.81
N TYR A 276 -12.48 -12.31 4.17
CA TYR A 276 -13.55 -12.00 3.23
C TYR A 276 -13.06 -11.11 2.07
N LEU A 277 -12.28 -10.08 2.38
CA LEU A 277 -11.77 -9.15 1.38
C LEU A 277 -10.67 -9.77 0.50
N LEU A 278 -9.84 -10.64 1.05
CA LEU A 278 -8.77 -11.31 0.29
C LEU A 278 -9.32 -12.42 -0.61
N PHE A 279 -10.17 -13.28 -0.06
CA PHE A 279 -10.62 -14.48 -0.76
C PHE A 279 -11.97 -14.29 -1.44
N PRO A 280 -12.13 -14.83 -2.66
CA PRO A 280 -11.19 -15.67 -3.44
C PRO A 280 -10.23 -14.89 -4.36
N ARG A 281 -10.23 -13.54 -4.36
CA ARG A 281 -9.43 -12.73 -5.30
C ARG A 281 -7.92 -12.98 -5.21
N LEU A 282 -7.42 -13.35 -4.03
CA LEU A 282 -6.01 -13.70 -3.88
C LEU A 282 -5.60 -14.92 -4.73
N ALA A 283 -6.54 -15.87 -4.96
CA ALA A 283 -6.30 -16.98 -5.88
C ALA A 283 -6.22 -16.51 -7.34
N ALA A 284 -7.05 -15.51 -7.73
CA ALA A 284 -6.95 -14.91 -9.06
C ALA A 284 -5.62 -14.13 -9.24
N LEU A 285 -5.15 -13.43 -8.22
CA LEU A 285 -3.81 -12.81 -8.26
C LEU A 285 -2.73 -13.87 -8.50
N ALA A 286 -2.78 -15.00 -7.78
CA ALA A 286 -1.83 -16.09 -7.98
C ALA A 286 -1.89 -16.65 -9.41
N GLU A 287 -3.09 -16.83 -9.96
CA GLU A 287 -3.26 -17.27 -11.35
C GLU A 287 -2.61 -16.27 -12.33
N VAL A 288 -2.83 -14.98 -12.15
CA VAL A 288 -2.21 -13.94 -12.99
C VAL A 288 -0.68 -13.93 -12.87
N ALA A 289 -0.16 -14.12 -11.65
CA ALA A 289 1.28 -14.07 -11.39
C ALA A 289 2.04 -15.28 -11.96
N TRP A 290 1.40 -16.45 -12.04
CA TRP A 290 2.05 -17.72 -12.41
C TRP A 290 1.71 -18.20 -13.81
N THR A 291 0.68 -17.63 -14.46
CA THR A 291 0.24 -18.07 -15.79
C THR A 291 0.85 -17.18 -16.87
N PRO A 292 1.50 -17.75 -17.89
CA PRO A 292 2.03 -16.97 -18.99
C PRO A 292 0.96 -16.11 -19.67
N THR A 293 1.35 -14.90 -20.09
CA THR A 293 0.47 -13.94 -20.76
C THR A 293 -0.27 -14.59 -21.95
N GLY A 294 -1.58 -14.37 -22.01
CA GLY A 294 -2.44 -14.84 -23.10
C GLY A 294 -2.82 -16.31 -23.03
N THR A 295 -2.45 -17.06 -21.98
CA THR A 295 -2.78 -18.49 -21.82
C THR A 295 -3.79 -18.76 -20.70
N LYS A 296 -4.29 -17.74 -20.02
CA LYS A 296 -5.28 -17.89 -18.94
C LYS A 296 -6.60 -18.47 -19.44
N ASP A 297 -7.11 -19.47 -18.72
CA ASP A 297 -8.40 -20.11 -18.99
C ASP A 297 -9.37 -19.86 -17.83
N TRP A 298 -10.33 -18.97 -18.05
CA TRP A 298 -11.35 -18.62 -17.07
C TRP A 298 -12.21 -19.81 -16.65
N SER A 299 -12.66 -20.62 -17.63
CA SER A 299 -13.50 -21.78 -17.35
C SER A 299 -12.79 -22.83 -16.51
N GLY A 300 -11.53 -23.10 -16.85
CA GLY A 300 -10.68 -23.99 -16.06
C GLY A 300 -10.37 -23.43 -14.68
N PHE A 301 -10.14 -22.12 -14.57
CA PHE A 301 -9.95 -21.45 -13.28
C PHE A 301 -11.18 -21.60 -12.39
N LEU A 302 -12.39 -21.35 -12.89
CA LEU A 302 -13.62 -21.50 -12.10
C LEU A 302 -13.80 -22.92 -11.54
N LYS A 303 -13.49 -23.95 -12.33
CA LYS A 303 -13.54 -25.34 -11.86
C LYS A 303 -12.57 -25.60 -10.70
N ARG A 304 -11.37 -25.01 -10.74
CA ARG A 304 -10.41 -25.08 -9.63
C ARG A 304 -10.89 -24.31 -8.42
N MET A 305 -11.58 -23.17 -8.64
CA MET A 305 -12.14 -22.35 -7.55
C MET A 305 -13.21 -23.06 -6.74
N ASP A 306 -14.01 -23.95 -7.34
CA ASP A 306 -14.98 -24.75 -6.58
C ASP A 306 -14.28 -25.62 -5.53
N ILE A 307 -13.18 -26.27 -5.92
CA ILE A 307 -12.37 -27.10 -5.01
C ILE A 307 -11.66 -26.21 -3.99
N TYR A 308 -11.08 -25.10 -4.42
CA TYR A 308 -10.37 -24.17 -3.54
C TYR A 308 -11.29 -23.59 -2.47
N ASN A 309 -12.48 -23.13 -2.84
CA ASN A 309 -13.48 -22.58 -1.93
C ASN A 309 -14.00 -23.64 -0.92
N ALA A 310 -14.09 -24.92 -1.33
CA ALA A 310 -14.40 -26.00 -0.42
C ALA A 310 -13.30 -26.18 0.65
N HIS A 311 -12.03 -26.10 0.26
CA HIS A 311 -10.90 -26.13 1.21
C HIS A 311 -10.88 -24.92 2.15
N LEU A 312 -11.22 -23.71 1.66
CA LEU A 312 -11.35 -22.53 2.53
C LEU A 312 -12.43 -22.77 3.59
N ALA A 313 -13.59 -23.27 3.15
CA ALA A 313 -14.70 -23.57 4.07
C ALA A 313 -14.32 -24.64 5.11
N GLU A 314 -13.63 -25.72 4.71
CA GLU A 314 -13.13 -26.75 5.61
C GLU A 314 -12.18 -26.18 6.67
N LYS A 315 -11.35 -25.22 6.31
CA LYS A 315 -10.43 -24.52 7.21
C LYS A 315 -11.10 -23.43 8.06
N GLY A 316 -12.40 -23.18 7.88
CA GLY A 316 -13.12 -22.10 8.55
C GLY A 316 -12.75 -20.70 8.07
N ILE A 317 -12.10 -20.57 6.91
CA ILE A 317 -11.73 -19.29 6.31
C ILE A 317 -12.97 -18.70 5.64
N VAL A 318 -13.30 -17.47 6.01
CA VAL A 318 -14.43 -16.73 5.42
C VAL A 318 -14.00 -16.19 4.06
N TYR A 319 -14.83 -16.42 3.04
CA TYR A 319 -14.57 -15.90 1.70
C TYR A 319 -15.82 -15.31 1.05
N ALA A 320 -15.66 -14.37 0.15
CA ALA A 320 -16.77 -13.76 -0.56
C ALA A 320 -17.39 -14.77 -1.56
N ARG A 321 -18.71 -14.85 -1.52
CA ARG A 321 -19.50 -15.73 -2.43
C ARG A 321 -20.07 -14.95 -3.62
N SER A 322 -19.65 -13.74 -3.82
CA SER A 322 -20.16 -12.81 -4.84
C SER A 322 -20.00 -13.35 -6.26
N MET A 323 -18.99 -14.21 -6.48
CA MET A 323 -18.79 -14.90 -7.76
C MET A 323 -19.94 -15.87 -8.12
N TYR A 324 -20.73 -16.30 -7.14
CA TYR A 324 -21.88 -17.18 -7.36
C TYR A 324 -23.20 -16.41 -7.49
N ASN A 325 -23.18 -15.09 -7.36
CA ASN A 325 -24.38 -14.27 -7.48
C ASN A 325 -24.82 -14.20 -8.96
N ILE A 326 -26.12 -14.30 -9.17
CA ILE A 326 -26.70 -14.09 -10.49
C ILE A 326 -26.50 -12.61 -10.85
N GLN A 327 -25.79 -12.36 -11.95
CA GLN A 327 -25.67 -11.03 -12.51
C GLN A 327 -26.82 -10.81 -13.49
N GLN A 328 -27.62 -9.78 -13.24
CA GLN A 328 -28.67 -9.36 -14.16
C GLN A 328 -28.26 -8.05 -14.81
N THR A 329 -28.32 -8.00 -16.12
CA THR A 329 -28.18 -6.76 -16.88
C THR A 329 -29.54 -6.37 -17.41
N VAL A 330 -30.01 -5.20 -17.04
CA VAL A 330 -31.27 -4.63 -17.56
C VAL A 330 -30.90 -3.63 -18.64
N THR A 331 -31.29 -3.92 -19.86
CA THR A 331 -30.99 -3.08 -21.03
C THR A 331 -32.30 -2.55 -21.63
N PRO A 332 -32.45 -1.24 -21.82
CA PRO A 332 -33.58 -0.71 -22.56
C PRO A 332 -33.43 -1.02 -24.06
N VAL A 333 -34.37 -1.78 -24.61
CA VAL A 333 -34.42 -2.13 -26.02
C VAL A 333 -35.80 -1.78 -26.56
N ASN A 334 -35.88 -0.89 -27.53
CA ASN A 334 -37.13 -0.48 -28.20
C ASN A 334 -38.29 -0.11 -27.26
N GLY A 335 -37.98 0.58 -26.14
CA GLY A 335 -38.96 1.01 -25.16
C GLY A 335 -39.40 -0.07 -24.15
N HIS A 336 -38.78 -1.22 -24.15
CA HIS A 336 -38.93 -2.29 -23.16
C HIS A 336 -37.63 -2.51 -22.41
N LEU A 337 -37.72 -3.12 -21.22
CA LEU A 337 -36.55 -3.53 -20.44
C LEU A 337 -36.29 -5.03 -20.68
N GLU A 338 -35.14 -5.36 -21.24
CA GLU A 338 -34.68 -6.75 -21.33
C GLU A 338 -33.79 -7.07 -20.13
N VAL A 339 -34.06 -8.20 -19.49
CA VAL A 339 -33.27 -8.72 -18.35
C VAL A 339 -32.48 -9.92 -18.89
N ASN A 340 -31.16 -9.82 -18.87
CA ASN A 340 -30.23 -10.86 -19.30
C ASN A 340 -29.42 -11.37 -18.11
#